data_91e9967dabc2083d9f6b3b5f9b276379
#
_entry.id   91e9967dabc2083d9f6b3b5f9b276379
#
_cell.length_a   1.000
_cell.length_b   1.000
_cell.length_c   1.000
_cell.angle_alpha   90.00
_cell.angle_beta   90.00
_cell.angle_gamma   90.00
#
_symmetry.space_group_name_H-M   'P 1'
#
loop_
_entity.id
_entity.type
_entity.pdbx_description
1 polymer ?
#
loop_
_entity_poly.entity_id
_entity_poly.type
_entity_poly.pdbx_seq_one_letter_code
_entity_poly.pdbx_strand_id
1 'polypeptide(L)'
;MTQATYNGVLNLAAGAFLLAAVLIVWRRDLRAIVKLLAWQGLALAAIPITEGLYEGDAALVLVGLVVLLLRAVVLPLLLARAVGTEAHERRESTPLVNTTTSLLVTAGLTVLAYAVTRPIIALDPTPTTRAVPAAFAVILIAVFVMVSRRRALSQAVGFMMLDNGIAATAFLITAGVPLIVELGASLDVLFAVLVLGLLTGHMRRTFGDTDLDQLTELRG
;
A
#
# COMPACT_ATOMS: atom_id res chain seq x y z
N MET A 1 14.04 23.30 -9.24
CA MET A 1 14.28 22.74 -7.88
C MET A 1 15.77 22.45 -7.72
N THR A 2 16.41 22.64 -6.54
CA THR A 2 17.82 22.27 -6.37
C THR A 2 17.97 20.74 -6.22
N GLN A 3 19.14 20.19 -6.62
CA GLN A 3 19.43 18.75 -6.45
C GLN A 3 19.31 18.28 -4.99
N ALA A 4 19.75 19.11 -4.05
CA ALA A 4 19.67 18.80 -2.62
C ALA A 4 18.21 18.71 -2.15
N THR A 5 17.34 19.63 -2.61
CA THR A 5 15.91 19.61 -2.29
C THR A 5 15.22 18.41 -2.91
N TYR A 6 15.53 18.07 -4.16
CA TYR A 6 15.04 16.89 -4.84
C TYR A 6 15.34 15.61 -4.04
N ASN A 7 16.62 15.39 -3.72
CA ASN A 7 17.05 14.22 -2.95
C ASN A 7 16.38 14.16 -1.56
N GLY A 8 16.24 15.31 -0.89
CA GLY A 8 15.61 15.41 0.42
C GLY A 8 14.14 15.01 0.39
N VAL A 9 13.36 15.55 -0.58
CA VAL A 9 11.93 15.25 -0.72
C VAL A 9 11.71 13.80 -1.14
N LEU A 10 12.50 13.27 -2.08
CA LEU A 10 12.40 11.88 -2.52
C LEU A 10 12.67 10.90 -1.38
N ASN A 11 13.75 11.14 -0.60
CA ASN A 11 14.07 10.30 0.55
C ASN A 11 13.01 10.39 1.65
N LEU A 12 12.44 11.58 1.89
CA LEU A 12 11.35 11.78 2.82
C LEU A 12 10.09 11.03 2.37
N ALA A 13 9.74 11.11 1.08
CA ALA A 13 8.60 10.39 0.51
C ALA A 13 8.77 8.87 0.64
N ALA A 14 9.93 8.33 0.26
CA ALA A 14 10.23 6.90 0.38
C ALA A 14 10.23 6.43 1.85
N GLY A 15 10.81 7.22 2.76
CA GLY A 15 10.80 6.94 4.19
C GLY A 15 9.39 6.98 4.80
N ALA A 16 8.58 7.98 4.45
CA ALA A 16 7.19 8.10 4.88
C ALA A 16 6.33 6.96 4.32
N PHE A 17 6.58 6.54 3.08
CA PHE A 17 5.92 5.42 2.43
C PHE A 17 6.15 4.10 3.17
N LEU A 18 7.40 3.81 3.52
CA LEU A 18 7.76 2.63 4.31
C LEU A 18 7.23 2.74 5.75
N LEU A 19 7.35 3.90 6.39
CA LEU A 19 6.85 4.13 7.76
C LEU A 19 5.34 3.88 7.83
N ALA A 20 4.56 4.35 6.85
CA ALA A 20 3.13 4.09 6.79
C ALA A 20 2.84 2.57 6.76
N ALA A 21 3.59 1.78 5.99
CA ALA A 21 3.45 0.33 5.95
C ALA A 21 3.75 -0.33 7.32
N VAL A 22 4.81 0.07 7.99
CA VAL A 22 5.15 -0.41 9.35
C VAL A 22 4.05 -0.07 10.35
N LEU A 23 3.52 1.15 10.30
CA LEU A 23 2.43 1.59 11.16
C LEU A 23 1.11 0.84 10.88
N ILE A 24 0.83 0.47 9.63
CA ILE A 24 -0.32 -0.38 9.27
C ILE A 24 -0.19 -1.75 9.92
N VAL A 25 0.99 -2.36 9.90
CA VAL A 25 1.24 -3.66 10.58
C VAL A 25 1.00 -3.54 12.08
N TRP A 26 1.44 -2.43 12.68
CA TRP A 26 1.30 -2.20 14.13
C TRP A 26 -0.16 -1.96 14.55
N ARG A 27 -0.98 -1.30 13.71
CA ARG A 27 -2.36 -0.95 14.05
C ARG A 27 -3.33 -2.12 13.88
N ARG A 28 -4.31 -2.18 14.78
CA ARG A 28 -5.43 -3.15 14.74
C ARG A 28 -6.77 -2.48 14.45
N ASP A 29 -6.84 -1.16 14.54
CA ASP A 29 -8.03 -0.38 14.23
C ASP A 29 -8.10 -0.11 12.72
N LEU A 30 -9.11 -0.67 12.05
CA LEU A 30 -9.31 -0.53 10.62
C LEU A 30 -9.46 0.93 10.17
N ARG A 31 -10.07 1.80 11.00
CA ARG A 31 -10.18 3.23 10.66
C ARG A 31 -8.81 3.93 10.66
N ALA A 32 -7.96 3.60 11.63
CA ALA A 32 -6.60 4.10 11.67
C ALA A 32 -5.77 3.55 10.49
N ILE A 33 -5.95 2.29 10.14
CA ILE A 33 -5.30 1.64 9.00
C ILE A 33 -5.68 2.34 7.68
N VAL A 34 -6.97 2.65 7.47
CA VAL A 34 -7.42 3.37 6.27
C VAL A 34 -6.79 4.76 6.16
N LYS A 35 -6.66 5.48 7.29
CA LYS A 35 -5.96 6.78 7.30
C LYS A 35 -4.48 6.63 6.95
N LEU A 36 -3.80 5.61 7.48
CA LEU A 36 -2.41 5.33 7.16
C LEU A 36 -2.22 4.94 5.70
N LEU A 37 -3.20 4.24 5.11
CA LEU A 37 -3.20 3.92 3.69
C LEU A 37 -3.33 5.18 2.81
N ALA A 38 -4.16 6.16 3.23
CA ALA A 38 -4.23 7.46 2.57
C ALA A 38 -2.89 8.22 2.65
N TRP A 39 -2.22 8.19 3.82
CA TRP A 39 -0.88 8.74 3.98
C TRP A 39 0.16 8.05 3.10
N GLN A 40 0.05 6.73 2.96
CA GLN A 40 0.91 5.95 2.06
C GLN A 40 0.68 6.35 0.60
N GLY A 41 -0.58 6.54 0.17
CA GLY A 41 -0.92 7.05 -1.16
C GLY A 41 -0.38 8.47 -1.41
N LEU A 42 -0.41 9.35 -0.41
CA LEU A 42 0.20 10.69 -0.48
C LEU A 42 1.71 10.60 -0.66
N ALA A 43 2.39 9.77 0.11
CA ALA A 43 3.83 9.55 0.01
C ALA A 43 4.23 8.96 -1.36
N LEU A 44 3.42 8.03 -1.88
CA LEU A 44 3.59 7.48 -3.22
C LEU A 44 3.47 8.56 -4.30
N ALA A 45 2.43 9.39 -4.25
CA ALA A 45 2.19 10.44 -5.24
C ALA A 45 3.30 11.52 -5.22
N ALA A 46 3.92 11.75 -4.07
CA ALA A 46 5.04 12.67 -3.95
C ALA A 46 6.25 12.26 -4.79
N ILE A 47 6.44 10.97 -5.10
CA ILE A 47 7.55 10.47 -5.91
C ILE A 47 7.48 11.03 -7.35
N PRO A 48 6.46 10.68 -8.16
CA PRO A 48 6.38 11.18 -9.54
C PRO A 48 6.17 12.71 -9.61
N ILE A 49 5.48 13.32 -8.64
CA ILE A 49 5.36 14.79 -8.61
C ILE A 49 6.73 15.45 -8.43
N THR A 50 7.55 14.94 -7.50
CA THR A 50 8.88 15.49 -7.23
C THR A 50 9.81 15.32 -8.43
N GLU A 51 9.76 14.16 -9.07
CA GLU A 51 10.53 13.85 -10.27
C GLU A 51 10.13 14.73 -11.44
N GLY A 52 8.83 14.84 -11.74
CA GLY A 52 8.30 15.69 -12.81
C GLY A 52 8.61 17.18 -12.59
N LEU A 53 8.56 17.68 -11.34
CA LEU A 53 8.97 19.05 -11.01
C LEU A 53 10.49 19.27 -11.15
N TYR A 54 11.29 18.24 -10.94
CA TYR A 54 12.74 18.33 -11.09
C TYR A 54 13.16 18.32 -12.56
N GLU A 55 12.58 17.43 -13.36
CA GLU A 55 12.87 17.28 -14.79
C GLU A 55 12.14 18.29 -15.68
N GLY A 56 11.10 18.96 -15.15
CA GLY A 56 10.25 19.87 -15.93
C GLY A 56 9.21 19.15 -16.78
N ASP A 57 8.91 17.88 -16.44
CA ASP A 57 7.92 17.04 -17.12
C ASP A 57 6.52 17.23 -16.54
N ALA A 58 5.68 18.00 -17.23
CA ALA A 58 4.30 18.26 -16.84
C ALA A 58 3.42 16.99 -16.90
N ALA A 59 3.74 16.02 -17.79
CA ALA A 59 2.99 14.78 -17.88
C ALA A 59 3.21 13.92 -16.65
N LEU A 60 4.45 13.83 -16.17
CA LEU A 60 4.79 13.10 -14.96
C LEU A 60 4.16 13.74 -13.69
N VAL A 61 4.12 15.08 -13.63
CA VAL A 61 3.38 15.80 -12.57
C VAL A 61 1.88 15.45 -12.63
N LEU A 62 1.28 15.43 -13.82
CA LEU A 62 -0.12 15.06 -13.98
C LEU A 62 -0.39 13.62 -13.53
N VAL A 63 0.48 12.67 -13.89
CA VAL A 63 0.41 11.28 -13.38
C VAL A 63 0.42 11.27 -11.86
N GLY A 64 1.34 11.99 -11.24
CA GLY A 64 1.42 12.09 -9.77
C GLY A 64 0.17 12.68 -9.12
N LEU A 65 -0.48 13.67 -9.75
CA LEU A 65 -1.76 14.23 -9.28
C LEU A 65 -2.91 13.22 -9.40
N VAL A 66 -2.94 12.43 -10.46
CA VAL A 66 -3.92 11.34 -10.62
C VAL A 66 -3.71 10.26 -9.56
N VAL A 67 -2.45 9.85 -9.32
CA VAL A 67 -2.08 8.92 -8.23
C VAL A 67 -2.54 9.46 -6.88
N LEU A 68 -2.29 10.76 -6.60
CA LEU A 68 -2.73 11.41 -5.37
C LEU A 68 -4.24 11.30 -5.19
N LEU A 69 -5.02 11.66 -6.22
CA LEU A 69 -6.47 11.62 -6.17
C LEU A 69 -6.98 10.19 -5.95
N LEU A 70 -6.49 9.22 -6.71
CA LEU A 70 -6.98 7.84 -6.65
C LEU A 70 -6.53 7.15 -5.36
N ARG A 71 -5.23 7.18 -5.02
CA ARG A 71 -4.64 6.36 -3.96
C ARG A 71 -4.66 7.02 -2.58
N ALA A 72 -4.64 8.35 -2.50
CA ALA A 72 -4.73 9.04 -1.22
C ALA A 72 -6.17 9.45 -0.85
N VAL A 73 -7.08 9.55 -1.83
CA VAL A 73 -8.45 10.04 -1.58
C VAL A 73 -9.49 8.97 -1.93
N VAL A 74 -9.62 8.60 -3.21
CA VAL A 74 -10.73 7.78 -3.70
C VAL A 74 -10.73 6.39 -3.06
N LEU A 75 -9.64 5.65 -3.19
CA LEU A 75 -9.54 4.27 -2.67
C LEU A 75 -9.70 4.21 -1.15
N PRO A 76 -9.01 5.04 -0.33
CA PRO A 76 -9.23 5.06 1.11
C PRO A 76 -10.66 5.46 1.51
N LEU A 77 -11.32 6.37 0.78
CA LEU A 77 -12.72 6.73 1.05
C LEU A 77 -13.68 5.57 0.79
N LEU A 78 -13.48 4.81 -0.29
CA LEU A 78 -14.27 3.62 -0.59
C LEU A 78 -14.09 2.55 0.48
N LEU A 79 -12.83 2.30 0.89
CA LEU A 79 -12.53 1.38 1.97
C LEU A 79 -13.11 1.86 3.31
N ALA A 80 -13.03 3.16 3.61
CA ALA A 80 -13.65 3.76 4.81
C ALA A 80 -15.17 3.55 4.84
N ARG A 81 -15.84 3.65 3.69
CA ARG A 81 -17.28 3.38 3.60
C ARG A 81 -17.58 1.89 3.86
N ALA A 82 -16.79 0.98 3.31
CA ALA A 82 -16.92 -0.46 3.57
C ALA A 82 -16.73 -0.77 5.07
N VAL A 83 -15.71 -0.19 5.71
CA VAL A 83 -15.46 -0.32 7.16
C VAL A 83 -16.57 0.34 7.99
N GLY A 84 -17.16 1.44 7.53
CA GLY A 84 -18.22 2.16 8.23
C GLY A 84 -19.52 1.38 8.38
N THR A 85 -19.82 0.48 7.45
CA THR A 85 -20.98 -0.41 7.50
C THR A 85 -20.82 -1.55 8.52
N GLU A 86 -19.59 -1.82 8.98
CA GLU A 86 -19.26 -2.84 9.99
C GLU A 86 -19.11 -2.23 11.40
N ALA A 87 -20.17 -1.57 11.90
CA ALA A 87 -20.13 -0.80 13.15
C ALA A 87 -19.76 -1.62 14.41
N HIS A 88 -19.89 -2.95 14.41
CA HIS A 88 -19.60 -3.83 15.55
C HIS A 88 -18.17 -4.39 15.58
N GLU A 89 -17.42 -4.33 14.48
CA GLU A 89 -16.14 -5.04 14.34
C GLU A 89 -14.95 -4.12 14.01
N ARG A 90 -14.81 -3.03 14.77
CA ARG A 90 -13.73 -2.05 14.56
C ARG A 90 -12.32 -2.55 14.85
N ARG A 91 -12.18 -3.70 15.50
CA ARG A 91 -10.88 -4.29 15.88
C ARG A 91 -10.75 -5.69 15.31
N GLU A 92 -9.60 -6.00 14.75
CA GLU A 92 -9.23 -7.38 14.45
C GLU A 92 -8.98 -8.13 15.76
N SER A 93 -9.93 -9.01 16.12
CA SER A 93 -9.97 -9.67 17.43
C SER A 93 -8.88 -10.74 17.59
N THR A 94 -8.48 -11.41 16.49
CA THR A 94 -7.52 -12.52 16.50
C THR A 94 -6.63 -12.52 15.26
N PRO A 95 -5.53 -11.73 15.23
CA PRO A 95 -4.54 -11.90 14.18
C PRO A 95 -3.82 -13.24 14.34
N LEU A 96 -3.41 -13.88 13.23
CA LEU A 96 -2.62 -15.11 13.24
C LEU A 96 -1.29 -14.96 13.98
N VAL A 97 -0.74 -13.74 13.97
CA VAL A 97 0.58 -13.42 14.54
C VAL A 97 0.43 -12.24 15.50
N ASN A 98 1.07 -12.30 16.66
CA ASN A 98 1.06 -11.19 17.62
C ASN A 98 1.81 -9.95 17.07
N THR A 99 1.51 -8.77 17.61
CA THR A 99 2.06 -7.50 17.12
C THR A 99 3.59 -7.45 17.16
N THR A 100 4.21 -7.98 18.22
CA THR A 100 5.68 -7.99 18.37
C THR A 100 6.34 -8.82 17.29
N THR A 101 5.84 -10.05 17.08
CA THR A 101 6.36 -10.93 16.01
C THR A 101 6.13 -10.32 14.63
N SER A 102 4.97 -9.68 14.39
CA SER A 102 4.68 -9.00 13.13
C SER A 102 5.68 -7.86 12.85
N LEU A 103 6.05 -7.07 13.87
CA LEU A 103 7.05 -6.02 13.73
C LEU A 103 8.47 -6.59 13.49
N LEU A 104 8.84 -7.68 14.15
CA LEU A 104 10.11 -8.36 13.91
C LEU A 104 10.19 -8.92 12.48
N VAL A 105 9.12 -9.56 11.99
CA VAL A 105 9.04 -10.01 10.60
C VAL A 105 9.13 -8.82 9.64
N THR A 106 8.42 -7.73 9.90
CA THR A 106 8.48 -6.50 9.10
C THR A 106 9.90 -5.94 9.02
N ALA A 107 10.62 -5.91 10.14
CA ALA A 107 12.03 -5.49 10.18
C ALA A 107 12.90 -6.43 9.35
N GLY A 108 12.74 -7.75 9.48
CA GLY A 108 13.46 -8.75 8.69
C GLY A 108 13.20 -8.62 7.18
N LEU A 109 11.92 -8.43 6.79
CA LEU A 109 11.52 -8.20 5.40
C LEU A 109 12.10 -6.90 4.84
N THR A 110 12.18 -5.85 5.64
CA THR A 110 12.84 -4.59 5.27
C THR A 110 14.33 -4.81 5.00
N VAL A 111 15.03 -5.49 5.90
CA VAL A 111 16.46 -5.84 5.70
C VAL A 111 16.64 -6.71 4.45
N LEU A 112 15.78 -7.68 4.24
CA LEU A 112 15.79 -8.52 3.04
C LEU A 112 15.60 -7.70 1.77
N ALA A 113 14.65 -6.75 1.76
CA ALA A 113 14.40 -5.86 0.63
C ALA A 113 15.68 -5.07 0.28
N TYR A 114 16.34 -4.48 1.28
CA TYR A 114 17.61 -3.76 1.07
C TYR A 114 18.74 -4.67 0.58
N ALA A 115 18.78 -5.91 1.02
CA ALA A 115 19.79 -6.88 0.56
C ALA A 115 19.56 -7.29 -0.91
N VAL A 116 18.31 -7.61 -1.28
CA VAL A 116 17.96 -8.10 -2.62
C VAL A 116 18.06 -7.00 -3.68
N THR A 117 17.78 -5.74 -3.32
CA THR A 117 17.81 -4.61 -4.26
C THR A 117 19.21 -3.99 -4.45
N ARG A 118 20.21 -4.42 -3.68
CA ARG A 118 21.62 -3.96 -3.86
C ARG A 118 22.14 -4.02 -5.30
N PRO A 119 21.93 -5.11 -6.06
CA PRO A 119 22.38 -5.17 -7.44
C PRO A 119 21.76 -4.10 -8.34
N ILE A 120 20.47 -3.77 -8.11
CA ILE A 120 19.75 -2.73 -8.87
C ILE A 120 20.39 -1.36 -8.65
N ILE A 121 20.71 -1.03 -7.37
CA ILE A 121 21.37 0.23 -7.03
C ILE A 121 22.79 0.29 -7.61
N ALA A 122 23.48 -0.85 -7.66
CA ALA A 122 24.85 -0.91 -8.20
C ALA A 122 24.89 -0.71 -9.73
N LEU A 123 23.83 -1.10 -10.45
CA LEU A 123 23.72 -0.90 -11.90
C LEU A 123 23.51 0.56 -12.28
N ASP A 124 22.71 1.29 -11.51
CA ASP A 124 22.41 2.71 -11.75
C ASP A 124 22.23 3.44 -10.41
N PRO A 125 23.30 4.03 -9.85
CA PRO A 125 23.27 4.64 -8.50
C PRO A 125 22.65 6.05 -8.47
N THR A 126 21.44 6.19 -8.99
CA THR A 126 20.67 7.46 -8.98
C THR A 126 19.96 7.66 -7.63
N PRO A 127 19.45 8.88 -7.33
CA PRO A 127 18.63 9.10 -6.14
C PRO A 127 17.36 8.25 -6.12
N THR A 128 16.73 8.01 -7.27
CA THR A 128 15.52 7.22 -7.44
C THR A 128 15.80 5.75 -7.13
N THR A 129 16.83 5.15 -7.72
CA THR A 129 17.20 3.75 -7.47
C THR A 129 17.60 3.47 -6.02
N ARG A 130 18.16 4.47 -5.31
CA ARG A 130 18.44 4.37 -3.87
C ARG A 130 17.18 4.30 -3.00
N ALA A 131 16.04 4.76 -3.50
CA ALA A 131 14.74 4.70 -2.82
C ALA A 131 14.00 3.37 -3.09
N VAL A 132 14.37 2.60 -4.13
CA VAL A 132 13.76 1.31 -4.50
C VAL A 132 13.65 0.32 -3.35
N PRO A 133 14.67 0.15 -2.46
CA PRO A 133 14.57 -0.77 -1.34
C PRO A 133 13.37 -0.52 -0.42
N ALA A 134 13.02 0.75 -0.20
CA ALA A 134 11.87 1.12 0.64
C ALA A 134 10.54 0.71 -0.02
N ALA A 135 10.40 0.92 -1.33
CA ALA A 135 9.23 0.49 -2.09
C ALA A 135 9.12 -1.04 -2.13
N PHE A 136 10.22 -1.73 -2.39
CA PHE A 136 10.27 -3.19 -2.40
C PHE A 136 9.98 -3.80 -1.02
N ALA A 137 10.44 -3.16 0.07
CA ALA A 137 10.08 -3.56 1.42
C ALA A 137 8.57 -3.50 1.66
N VAL A 138 7.88 -2.47 1.14
CA VAL A 138 6.41 -2.36 1.24
C VAL A 138 5.72 -3.51 0.50
N ILE A 139 6.22 -3.95 -0.65
CA ILE A 139 5.70 -5.14 -1.36
C ILE A 139 5.77 -6.38 -0.45
N LEU A 140 6.93 -6.66 0.14
CA LEU A 140 7.10 -7.81 1.01
C LEU A 140 6.23 -7.74 2.28
N ILE A 141 6.16 -6.55 2.89
CA ILE A 141 5.30 -6.29 4.05
C ILE A 141 3.82 -6.47 3.70
N ALA A 142 3.40 -6.01 2.53
CA ALA A 142 2.02 -6.14 2.05
C ALA A 142 1.62 -7.62 1.89
N VAL A 143 2.47 -8.43 1.27
CA VAL A 143 2.27 -9.89 1.17
C VAL A 143 2.16 -10.52 2.56
N PHE A 144 3.03 -10.12 3.50
CA PHE A 144 2.95 -10.58 4.88
C PHE A 144 1.63 -10.19 5.56
N VAL A 145 1.15 -8.94 5.34
CA VAL A 145 -0.16 -8.49 5.85
C VAL A 145 -1.29 -9.35 5.29
N MET A 146 -1.30 -9.63 3.98
CA MET A 146 -2.33 -10.47 3.35
C MET A 146 -2.37 -11.88 3.93
N VAL A 147 -1.22 -12.49 4.20
CA VAL A 147 -1.13 -13.85 4.74
C VAL A 147 -1.45 -13.91 6.24
N SER A 148 -1.08 -12.86 7.01
CA SER A 148 -1.20 -12.84 8.47
C SER A 148 -2.56 -12.36 8.99
N ARG A 149 -3.41 -11.80 8.12
CA ARG A 149 -4.74 -11.27 8.48
C ARG A 149 -5.85 -12.22 8.03
N ARG A 150 -6.85 -12.44 8.89
CA ARG A 150 -7.96 -13.37 8.63
C ARG A 150 -9.19 -12.72 8.01
N ARG A 151 -9.33 -11.39 8.15
CA ARG A 151 -10.50 -10.65 7.67
C ARG A 151 -10.33 -10.16 6.24
N ALA A 152 -11.38 -10.28 5.44
CA ALA A 152 -11.40 -9.82 4.05
C ALA A 152 -11.01 -8.34 3.89
N LEU A 153 -11.50 -7.45 4.79
CA LEU A 153 -11.13 -6.03 4.76
C LEU A 153 -9.65 -5.79 5.09
N SER A 154 -9.07 -6.55 6.02
CA SER A 154 -7.64 -6.46 6.33
C SER A 154 -6.78 -7.01 5.20
N GLN A 155 -7.25 -8.02 4.48
CA GLN A 155 -6.59 -8.54 3.27
C GLN A 155 -6.68 -7.54 2.13
N ALA A 156 -7.82 -6.84 1.97
CA ALA A 156 -7.96 -5.75 1.00
C ALA A 156 -6.96 -4.62 1.25
N VAL A 157 -6.70 -4.27 2.52
CA VAL A 157 -5.63 -3.31 2.88
C VAL A 157 -4.26 -3.82 2.42
N GLY A 158 -3.94 -5.10 2.69
CA GLY A 158 -2.68 -5.71 2.23
C GLY A 158 -2.54 -5.66 0.71
N PHE A 159 -3.63 -5.95 -0.02
CA PHE A 159 -3.66 -5.85 -1.47
C PHE A 159 -3.41 -4.42 -1.98
N MET A 160 -4.05 -3.42 -1.37
CA MET A 160 -3.81 -2.01 -1.72
C MET A 160 -2.37 -1.57 -1.40
N MET A 161 -1.80 -2.04 -0.28
CA MET A 161 -0.39 -1.81 0.04
C MET A 161 0.55 -2.44 -0.99
N LEU A 162 0.24 -3.67 -1.45
CA LEU A 162 1.00 -4.37 -2.48
C LEU A 162 1.02 -3.57 -3.77
N ASP A 163 -0.15 -3.13 -4.23
CA ASP A 163 -0.30 -2.32 -5.43
C ASP A 163 0.44 -0.98 -5.31
N ASN A 164 0.34 -0.30 -4.16
CA ASN A 164 1.12 0.90 -3.88
C ASN A 164 2.64 0.63 -3.94
N GLY A 165 3.11 -0.50 -3.42
CA GLY A 165 4.50 -0.91 -3.45
C GLY A 165 5.01 -1.18 -4.88
N ILE A 166 4.21 -1.86 -5.69
CA ILE A 166 4.51 -2.12 -7.11
C ILE A 166 4.61 -0.81 -7.88
N ALA A 167 3.62 0.09 -7.72
CA ALA A 167 3.62 1.39 -8.38
C ALA A 167 4.83 2.24 -7.96
N ALA A 168 5.14 2.32 -6.66
CA ALA A 168 6.32 3.03 -6.17
C ALA A 168 7.62 2.48 -6.77
N THR A 169 7.76 1.15 -6.84
CA THR A 169 8.92 0.50 -7.43
C THR A 169 9.03 0.82 -8.93
N ALA A 170 7.89 0.79 -9.65
CA ALA A 170 7.85 1.14 -11.06
C ALA A 170 8.28 2.59 -11.30
N PHE A 171 7.72 3.57 -10.58
CA PHE A 171 8.13 4.98 -10.71
C PHE A 171 9.61 5.19 -10.44
N LEU A 172 10.17 4.53 -9.41
CA LEU A 172 11.58 4.67 -9.02
C LEU A 172 12.58 4.01 -9.98
N ILE A 173 12.14 3.02 -10.79
CA ILE A 173 13.02 2.31 -11.74
C ILE A 173 12.89 2.87 -13.16
N THR A 174 11.70 3.30 -13.58
CA THR A 174 11.40 3.58 -15.00
C THR A 174 11.36 5.05 -15.35
N ALA A 175 11.74 5.97 -14.46
CA ALA A 175 11.64 7.41 -14.65
C ALA A 175 10.25 7.87 -15.13
N GLY A 176 9.21 7.16 -14.67
CA GLY A 176 7.81 7.44 -14.97
C GLY A 176 7.07 6.28 -15.64
N VAL A 177 5.83 6.09 -15.23
CA VAL A 177 4.92 5.10 -15.81
C VAL A 177 3.90 5.86 -16.68
N PRO A 178 3.61 5.42 -17.92
CA PRO A 178 2.58 6.06 -18.73
C PRO A 178 1.24 6.16 -17.98
N LEU A 179 0.59 7.32 -18.07
CA LEU A 179 -0.68 7.60 -17.38
C LEU A 179 -1.73 6.50 -17.60
N ILE A 180 -1.76 5.93 -18.81
CA ILE A 180 -2.72 4.89 -19.14
C ILE A 180 -2.50 3.60 -18.37
N VAL A 181 -1.25 3.26 -18.04
CA VAL A 181 -0.90 2.09 -17.21
C VAL A 181 -1.31 2.32 -15.76
N GLU A 182 -1.05 3.52 -15.22
CA GLU A 182 -1.44 3.88 -13.87
C GLU A 182 -2.97 3.92 -13.69
N LEU A 183 -3.69 4.47 -14.68
CA LEU A 183 -5.16 4.44 -14.69
C LEU A 183 -5.70 3.02 -14.76
N GLY A 184 -5.10 2.15 -15.58
CA GLY A 184 -5.47 0.74 -15.67
C GLY A 184 -5.29 0.02 -14.34
N ALA A 185 -4.09 0.11 -13.74
CA ALA A 185 -3.79 -0.50 -12.44
C ALA A 185 -4.71 0.02 -11.33
N SER A 186 -4.96 1.33 -11.29
CA SER A 186 -5.85 1.94 -10.29
C SER A 186 -7.31 1.52 -10.48
N LEU A 187 -7.76 1.31 -11.72
CA LEU A 187 -9.10 0.79 -12.03
C LEU A 187 -9.24 -0.66 -11.58
N ASP A 188 -8.22 -1.51 -11.79
CA ASP A 188 -8.20 -2.90 -11.34
C ASP A 188 -8.30 -2.99 -9.82
N VAL A 189 -7.54 -2.17 -9.08
CA VAL A 189 -7.63 -2.08 -7.61
C VAL A 189 -8.99 -1.58 -7.16
N LEU A 190 -9.53 -0.55 -7.82
CA LEU A 190 -10.88 -0.04 -7.54
C LEU A 190 -11.92 -1.15 -7.71
N PHE A 191 -11.82 -1.92 -8.81
CA PHE A 191 -12.72 -3.03 -9.09
C PHE A 191 -12.59 -4.14 -8.04
N ALA A 192 -11.36 -4.52 -7.67
CA ALA A 192 -11.10 -5.50 -6.60
C ALA A 192 -11.70 -5.07 -5.26
N VAL A 193 -11.54 -3.80 -4.86
CA VAL A 193 -12.11 -3.25 -3.61
C VAL A 193 -13.64 -3.24 -3.66
N LEU A 194 -14.24 -2.89 -4.79
CA LEU A 194 -15.69 -2.94 -4.98
C LEU A 194 -16.24 -4.37 -4.88
N VAL A 195 -15.59 -5.32 -5.57
CA VAL A 195 -15.99 -6.74 -5.54
C VAL A 195 -15.86 -7.31 -4.13
N LEU A 196 -14.74 -7.07 -3.45
CA LEU A 196 -14.55 -7.48 -2.06
C LEU A 196 -15.59 -6.86 -1.12
N GLY A 197 -15.88 -5.58 -1.29
CA GLY A 197 -16.92 -4.88 -0.51
C GLY A 197 -18.31 -5.47 -0.73
N LEU A 198 -18.67 -5.79 -1.97
CA LEU A 198 -19.94 -6.42 -2.30
C LEU A 198 -20.02 -7.85 -1.76
N LEU A 199 -18.97 -8.66 -1.92
CA LEU A 199 -18.89 -10.03 -1.39
C LEU A 199 -18.98 -10.05 0.13
N THR A 200 -18.21 -9.19 0.80
CA THR A 200 -18.25 -9.04 2.25
C THR A 200 -19.65 -8.65 2.72
N GLY A 201 -20.29 -7.70 2.04
CA GLY A 201 -21.67 -7.30 2.34
C GLY A 201 -22.69 -8.42 2.11
N HIS A 202 -22.49 -9.24 1.08
CA HIS A 202 -23.37 -10.38 0.78
C HIS A 202 -23.18 -11.54 1.79
N MET A 203 -21.93 -11.90 2.09
CA MET A 203 -21.61 -12.92 3.10
C MET A 203 -22.21 -12.57 4.46
N ARG A 204 -22.09 -11.31 4.88
CA ARG A 204 -22.66 -10.83 6.13
C ARG A 204 -24.18 -10.93 6.19
N ARG A 205 -24.88 -10.63 5.09
CA ARG A 205 -26.34 -10.77 5.02
C ARG A 205 -26.80 -12.22 5.10
N THR A 206 -25.98 -13.15 4.61
CA THR A 206 -26.33 -14.56 4.49
C THR A 206 -25.86 -15.36 5.71
N PHE A 207 -24.68 -15.06 6.27
CA PHE A 207 -24.03 -15.85 7.33
C PHE A 207 -23.87 -15.11 8.66
N GLY A 208 -24.15 -13.80 8.73
CA GLY A 208 -24.06 -12.99 9.95
C GLY A 208 -22.64 -12.57 10.36
N ASP A 209 -21.58 -13.15 9.76
CA ASP A 209 -20.18 -12.83 10.03
C ASP A 209 -19.33 -12.84 8.74
N THR A 210 -18.16 -12.20 8.80
CA THR A 210 -17.17 -12.12 7.71
C THR A 210 -15.89 -12.91 8.01
N ASP A 211 -15.93 -13.77 9.03
CA ASP A 211 -14.79 -14.63 9.39
C ASP A 211 -14.68 -15.81 8.42
N LEU A 212 -13.58 -15.84 7.67
CA LEU A 212 -13.32 -16.89 6.67
C LEU A 212 -13.06 -18.27 7.30
N ASP A 213 -12.71 -18.32 8.59
CA ASP A 213 -12.49 -19.58 9.29
C ASP A 213 -13.81 -20.36 9.48
N GLN A 214 -14.96 -19.69 9.54
CA GLN A 214 -16.26 -20.35 9.65
C GLN A 214 -16.65 -21.10 8.36
N LEU A 215 -16.08 -20.75 7.21
CA LEU A 215 -16.30 -21.46 5.96
C LEU A 215 -15.61 -22.83 5.92
N THR A 216 -14.60 -23.05 6.77
CA THR A 216 -13.90 -24.35 6.88
C THR A 216 -14.65 -25.35 7.76
N GLU A 217 -15.48 -24.90 8.70
CA GLU A 217 -16.32 -25.76 9.55
C GLU A 217 -17.50 -26.39 8.80
N LEU A 218 -17.88 -25.86 7.63
CA LEU A 218 -18.95 -26.43 6.79
C LEU A 218 -18.52 -27.66 5.97
N ARG A 219 -17.30 -28.16 6.16
CA ARG A 219 -16.76 -29.39 5.52
C ARG A 219 -16.80 -30.63 6.42
N GLY A 220 -17.58 -30.62 7.46
CA GLY A 220 -17.85 -31.81 8.32
C GLY A 220 -18.98 -32.65 7.81
#